data_d379fc3c9207b6d84b71987977a42e23
#
_entry.id   d379fc3c9207b6d84b71987977a42e23
#
_cell.length_a   1.000
_cell.length_b   1.000
_cell.length_c   1.000
_cell.angle_alpha   90.00
_cell.angle_beta   90.00
_cell.angle_gamma   90.00
#
_symmetry.space_group_name_H-M   'P 1'
#
loop_
_entity.id
_entity.type
_entity.pdbx_description
1 polymer ?
#
loop_
_entity_poly.entity_id
_entity_poly.type
_entity_poly.pdbx_seq_one_letter_code
_entity_poly.pdbx_strand_id
1 'polypeptide(L)'
;DGKMIGEAVLFDFRKEGDIDVAELGCRILRSESGYGYGAEAFYGVLHWALESGLVSKVVAKCFHENTPSYFMLSREMKQIGEDKTFKYFELQK
;
A
#
# COMPACT_ATOMS: atom_id res chain seq x y z
N ASP A 1 14.78 -20.88 6.43
CA ASP A 1 15.26 -19.92 5.86
C ASP A 1 14.54 -18.69 6.09
N GLY A 2 14.01 -18.50 7.07
CA GLY A 2 13.60 -17.35 7.61
C GLY A 2 12.98 -16.41 6.68
N LYS A 3 12.30 -16.83 5.81
CA LYS A 3 11.87 -16.00 4.98
C LYS A 3 10.93 -15.11 5.44
N MET A 4 11.06 -14.00 5.09
CA MET A 4 10.21 -13.05 5.34
C MET A 4 9.13 -13.13 4.40
N ILE A 5 8.00 -13.05 4.81
CA ILE A 5 6.90 -13.11 3.98
C ILE A 5 6.21 -11.81 3.95
N GLY A 6 6.27 -11.14 2.84
CA GLY A 6 5.54 -9.92 2.63
C GLY A 6 4.34 -10.24 1.78
N GLU A 7 3.20 -9.66 2.13
CA GLU A 7 2.00 -9.91 1.41
C GLU A 7 1.36 -8.59 1.08
N ALA A 8 1.04 -8.35 -0.17
CA ALA A 8 0.32 -7.16 -0.56
C ALA A 8 -1.01 -7.58 -1.14
N VAL A 9 -2.08 -6.98 -0.67
CA VAL A 9 -3.43 -7.39 -1.01
C VAL A 9 -4.25 -6.19 -1.43
N LEU A 10 -4.91 -6.30 -2.57
CA LEU A 10 -5.87 -5.27 -2.98
C LEU A 10 -7.25 -5.68 -2.49
N PHE A 11 -7.98 -4.74 -1.92
CA PHE A 11 -9.30 -5.03 -1.40
C PHE A 11 -10.15 -3.77 -1.44
N ASP A 12 -11.40 -3.89 -1.04
CA ASP A 12 -12.32 -2.76 -0.97
C ASP A 12 -12.43 -2.05 -2.32
N PHE A 13 -12.64 -2.84 -3.36
CA PHE A 13 -12.80 -2.29 -4.70
C PHE A 13 -14.08 -1.50 -4.76
N ARG A 14 -14.00 -0.29 -5.27
CA ARG A 14 -15.16 0.58 -5.34
C ARG A 14 -14.98 1.62 -6.43
N LYS A 15 -16.04 2.37 -6.68
CA LYS A 15 -15.94 3.49 -7.61
C LYS A 15 -16.06 4.77 -6.85
N GLU A 16 -15.26 5.75 -7.24
CA GLU A 16 -15.37 7.10 -6.74
C GLU A 16 -15.62 7.97 -7.95
N GLY A 17 -16.88 8.34 -8.18
CA GLY A 17 -17.25 9.01 -9.41
C GLY A 17 -17.06 8.06 -10.57
N ASP A 18 -16.22 8.43 -11.51
CA ASP A 18 -16.00 7.61 -12.68
C ASP A 18 -14.75 6.74 -12.60
N ILE A 19 -14.06 6.74 -11.49
CA ILE A 19 -12.80 6.01 -11.41
C ILE A 19 -12.91 4.81 -10.50
N ASP A 20 -12.20 3.76 -10.86
CA ASP A 20 -12.15 2.55 -10.07
C ASP A 20 -11.02 2.68 -9.04
N VAL A 21 -11.33 2.38 -7.80
CA VAL A 21 -10.41 2.56 -6.68
C VAL A 21 -10.32 1.26 -5.90
N ALA A 22 -9.15 0.97 -5.39
CA ALA A 22 -8.97 -0.15 -4.46
C ALA A 22 -8.04 0.28 -3.36
N GLU A 23 -8.14 -0.37 -2.23
CA GLU A 23 -7.23 -0.15 -1.13
C GLU A 23 -6.15 -1.22 -1.18
N LEU A 24 -4.90 -0.83 -0.96
CA LEU A 24 -3.78 -1.75 -0.95
C LEU A 24 -3.28 -1.88 0.49
N GLY A 25 -3.36 -3.08 1.00
CA GLY A 25 -2.84 -3.39 2.32
C GLY A 25 -1.55 -4.16 2.20
N CYS A 26 -0.69 -4.00 3.17
CA CYS A 26 0.57 -4.72 3.20
C CYS A 26 0.70 -5.40 4.55
N ARG A 27 0.98 -6.69 4.53
CA ARG A 27 1.19 -7.42 5.74
C ARG A 27 2.59 -7.99 5.68
N ILE A 28 3.40 -7.68 6.64
CA ILE A 28 4.73 -8.20 6.72
C ILE A 28 4.81 -9.06 7.94
N LEU A 29 5.04 -10.36 7.73
CA LEU A 29 5.16 -11.26 8.85
C LEU A 29 6.51 -11.05 9.46
N ARG A 30 6.54 -11.03 10.82
CA ARG A 30 7.70 -10.72 11.50
C ARG A 30 8.72 -11.72 11.31
N SER A 31 9.82 -11.32 10.84
CA SER A 31 10.91 -12.17 10.67
C SER A 31 12.08 -11.28 10.76
N GLU A 32 13.21 -11.82 10.96
CA GLU A 32 14.32 -11.03 11.22
C GLU A 32 14.74 -10.14 10.16
N SER A 33 14.45 -10.30 9.00
CA SER A 33 15.04 -9.47 8.03
C SER A 33 14.08 -9.10 7.01
N GLY A 34 13.12 -8.43 7.33
CA GLY A 34 12.07 -8.37 6.47
C GLY A 34 11.81 -7.23 5.59
N TYR A 35 12.57 -6.21 5.67
CA TYR A 35 12.09 -5.01 5.11
C TYR A 35 11.97 -4.97 3.60
N GLY A 36 12.93 -5.48 2.90
CA GLY A 36 12.97 -5.34 1.46
C GLY A 36 11.86 -6.07 0.76
N TYR A 37 11.55 -7.24 1.24
CA TYR A 37 10.57 -8.06 0.55
C TYR A 37 9.18 -7.49 0.65
N GLY A 38 8.83 -6.95 1.78
CA GLY A 38 7.51 -6.37 1.94
C GLY A 38 7.32 -5.18 1.03
N ALA A 39 8.34 -4.34 0.92
CA ALA A 39 8.26 -3.17 0.08
C ALA A 39 8.19 -3.55 -1.39
N GLU A 40 8.96 -4.54 -1.81
CA GLU A 40 8.91 -4.98 -3.19
C GLU A 40 7.56 -5.53 -3.56
N ALA A 41 6.97 -6.33 -2.70
CA ALA A 41 5.64 -6.87 -2.95
C ALA A 41 4.62 -5.76 -3.05
N PHE A 42 4.71 -4.78 -2.16
CA PHE A 42 3.78 -3.68 -2.13
C PHE A 42 3.88 -2.87 -3.44
N TYR A 43 5.10 -2.49 -3.82
CA TYR A 43 5.28 -1.70 -5.03
C TYR A 43 4.89 -2.48 -6.27
N GLY A 44 5.17 -3.77 -6.29
CA GLY A 44 4.81 -4.60 -7.42
C GLY A 44 3.31 -4.64 -7.64
N VAL A 45 2.54 -4.85 -6.58
CA VAL A 45 1.09 -4.89 -6.70
C VAL A 45 0.54 -3.50 -7.04
N LEU A 46 1.09 -2.47 -6.42
CA LEU A 46 0.66 -1.11 -6.67
C LEU A 46 0.78 -0.75 -8.14
N HIS A 47 1.94 -0.97 -8.72
CA HIS A 47 2.17 -0.62 -10.10
C HIS A 47 1.40 -1.54 -11.05
N TRP A 48 1.32 -2.81 -10.72
CA TRP A 48 0.56 -3.74 -11.55
C TRP A 48 -0.91 -3.33 -11.62
N ALA A 49 -1.49 -2.98 -10.48
CA ALA A 49 -2.90 -2.62 -10.45
C ALA A 49 -3.20 -1.40 -11.31
N LEU A 50 -2.31 -0.43 -11.27
CA LEU A 50 -2.51 0.78 -12.04
C LEU A 50 -2.19 0.59 -13.52
N GLU A 51 -1.12 -0.11 -13.82
CA GLU A 51 -0.68 -0.29 -15.20
C GLU A 51 -1.56 -1.26 -15.96
N SER A 52 -2.13 -2.23 -15.29
CA SER A 52 -3.00 -3.19 -15.95
C SER A 52 -4.38 -2.61 -16.24
N GLY A 53 -4.70 -1.47 -15.65
CA GLY A 53 -6.02 -0.90 -15.82
C GLY A 53 -7.08 -1.47 -14.89
N LEU A 54 -6.66 -2.30 -13.94
CA LEU A 54 -7.60 -2.86 -12.98
C LEU A 54 -8.28 -1.75 -12.17
N VAL A 55 -7.49 -0.79 -11.73
CA VAL A 55 -8.02 0.39 -11.05
C VAL A 55 -7.30 1.62 -11.56
N SER A 56 -7.90 2.78 -11.34
CA SER A 56 -7.28 4.05 -11.70
C SER A 56 -6.63 4.72 -10.51
N LYS A 57 -7.00 4.33 -9.32
CA LYS A 57 -6.44 4.91 -8.09
C LYS A 57 -6.28 3.83 -7.05
N VAL A 58 -5.18 3.88 -6.32
CA VAL A 58 -4.94 2.99 -5.18
C VAL A 58 -4.80 3.86 -3.95
N VAL A 59 -5.45 3.47 -2.87
CA VAL A 59 -5.32 4.17 -1.58
C VAL A 59 -4.71 3.21 -0.57
N ALA A 60 -4.05 3.75 0.42
CA ALA A 60 -3.45 2.95 1.48
C ALA A 60 -3.41 3.77 2.75
N LYS A 61 -3.21 3.10 3.87
CA LYS A 61 -3.10 3.80 5.14
C LYS A 61 -2.11 3.08 6.05
N CYS A 62 -1.56 3.79 7.01
CA CYS A 62 -0.70 3.18 8.01
C CYS A 62 -0.95 3.86 9.35
N PHE A 63 -0.60 3.15 10.42
CA PHE A 63 -0.71 3.74 11.75
C PHE A 63 0.31 4.85 11.90
N HIS A 64 0.01 5.82 12.75
CA HIS A 64 0.93 6.93 12.98
C HIS A 64 2.29 6.47 13.49
N GLU A 65 2.31 5.45 14.32
CA GLU A 65 3.57 4.99 14.86
C GLU A 65 4.34 4.06 13.94
N ASN A 66 3.76 3.67 12.83
CA ASN A 66 4.40 2.68 11.96
C ASN A 66 5.32 3.39 10.98
N THR A 67 6.48 3.80 11.47
CA THR A 67 7.43 4.55 10.68
C THR A 67 7.91 3.80 9.43
N PRO A 68 8.22 2.51 9.50
CA PRO A 68 8.61 1.82 8.28
C PRO A 68 7.54 1.85 7.19
N SER A 69 6.27 1.68 7.57
CA SER A 69 5.19 1.75 6.60
C SER A 69 5.04 3.15 6.05
N TYR A 70 5.18 4.15 6.90
CA TYR A 70 5.11 5.52 6.46
C TYR A 70 6.15 5.81 5.37
N PHE A 71 7.39 5.39 5.57
CA PHE A 71 8.43 5.62 4.58
C PHE A 71 8.14 4.83 3.30
N MET A 72 7.65 3.61 3.44
CA MET A 72 7.32 2.80 2.28
C MET A 72 6.22 3.45 1.45
N LEU A 73 5.16 3.91 2.10
CA LEU A 73 4.05 4.52 1.38
C LEU A 73 4.45 5.85 0.77
N SER A 74 5.18 6.67 1.51
CA SER A 74 5.49 8.01 1.04
C SER A 74 6.48 8.02 -0.13
N ARG A 75 7.16 6.93 -0.39
CA ARG A 75 8.08 6.89 -1.53
C ARG A 75 7.33 6.88 -2.85
N GLU A 76 6.20 6.21 -2.91
CA GLU A 76 5.48 6.03 -4.16
C GLU A 76 4.11 6.69 -4.15
N MET A 77 3.59 7.00 -3.01
CA MET A 77 2.24 7.51 -2.89
C MET A 77 2.26 8.87 -2.20
N LYS A 78 1.17 9.61 -2.38
CA LYS A 78 1.07 10.93 -1.81
C LYS A 78 0.19 10.86 -0.57
N GLN A 79 0.62 11.49 0.50
CA GLN A 79 -0.20 11.55 1.71
C GLN A 79 -1.33 12.55 1.49
N ILE A 80 -2.56 12.13 1.72
CA ILE A 80 -3.72 12.95 1.46
C ILE A 80 -4.43 13.38 2.74
N GLY A 81 -4.03 12.86 3.87
CA GLY A 81 -4.66 13.27 5.13
C GLY A 81 -4.29 12.34 6.25
N GLU A 82 -4.88 12.58 7.38
CA GLU A 82 -4.67 11.72 8.55
C GLU A 82 -5.79 11.92 9.54
N ASP A 83 -5.97 10.96 10.42
CA ASP A 83 -6.89 11.10 11.53
C ASP A 83 -6.16 10.67 12.81
N LYS A 84 -6.88 10.37 13.87
CA LYS A 84 -6.25 10.01 15.12
C LYS A 84 -5.48 8.72 15.07
N THR A 85 -5.83 7.84 14.17
CA THR A 85 -5.26 6.50 14.12
C THR A 85 -4.33 6.30 12.94
N PHE A 86 -4.70 6.83 11.78
CA PHE A 86 -4.01 6.52 10.53
C PHE A 86 -3.57 7.74 9.76
N LYS A 87 -2.55 7.55 8.92
CA LYS A 87 -2.20 8.47 7.84
C LYS A 87 -2.66 7.82 6.56
N TYR A 88 -3.23 8.61 5.68
CA TYR A 88 -3.85 8.11 4.43
C TYR A 88 -3.05 8.57 3.22
N PHE A 89 -2.91 7.67 2.26
CA PHE A 89 -2.11 7.91 1.05
C PHE A 89 -2.87 7.48 -0.19
N GLU A 90 -2.50 8.04 -1.33
CA GLU A 90 -3.07 7.61 -2.60
C GLU A 90 -2.04 7.71 -3.71
N LEU A 91 -2.27 6.95 -4.78
CA LEU A 91 -1.55 7.10 -6.03
C LEU A 91 -2.57 6.90 -7.14
N GLN A 92 -2.70 7.89 -8.00
CA GLN A 92 -3.65 7.85 -9.10
C GLN A 92 -2.87 7.83 -10.40
N LYS A 93 -3.35 7.00 -11.31
CA LYS A 93 -2.71 6.89 -12.60
C LYS A 93 -2.93 8.15 -13.44
#